data_971ca2b810d91479261011298d9c515f
#
_entry.id   971ca2b810d91479261011298d9c515f
#
_cell.length_a   1.000
_cell.length_b   1.000
_cell.length_c   1.000
_cell.angle_alpha   90.00
_cell.angle_beta   90.00
_cell.angle_gamma   90.00
#
_symmetry.space_group_name_H-M   'P 1'
#
loop_
_entity.id
_entity.type
_entity.pdbx_description
1 polymer ?
#
loop_
_entity_poly.entity_id
_entity_poly.type
_entity_poly.pdbx_seq_one_letter_code
_entity_poly.pdbx_strand_id
1 'polypeptide(L)'
;TAGGETTVTARVVDGAGNASGQTSTAKVYIDPAPPNVPGVTLSTEQWTNTSVTATVKDNGDAHSGVARTEYSLDGGSWTAYSGALSIAEHGKHTVSARAIDNVGRISGTASKTALVDKVAPVISKVEQQPNSGHTEMTLAVTATDADSGVKGYAVTTEEKAPALDKFQDSAPKADHNGVYYIWAVDKAGNISAAAKVDVTAL
;
A
#
# COMPACT_ATOMS: atom_id res chain seq x y z
N THR A 1 35.70 -15.34 8.45
CA THR A 1 36.49 -14.90 7.28
C THR A 1 36.00 -13.50 6.94
N ALA A 2 36.92 -12.51 6.83
CA ALA A 2 36.56 -11.18 6.39
C ALA A 2 36.11 -11.23 4.91
N GLY A 3 35.08 -10.47 4.57
CA GLY A 3 34.62 -10.32 3.18
C GLY A 3 35.59 -9.46 2.37
N GLY A 4 35.51 -9.58 1.04
CA GLY A 4 36.30 -8.79 0.08
C GLY A 4 37.30 -9.61 -0.71
N GLU A 5 38.27 -8.90 -1.31
CA GLU A 5 39.34 -9.51 -2.12
C GLU A 5 40.44 -10.08 -1.24
N THR A 6 40.80 -11.34 -1.46
CA THR A 6 41.94 -12.01 -0.83
C THR A 6 42.89 -12.52 -1.91
N THR A 7 44.17 -12.23 -1.78
CA THR A 7 45.19 -12.74 -2.67
C THR A 7 45.79 -14.03 -2.13
N VAL A 8 45.74 -15.09 -2.90
CA VAL A 8 46.40 -16.36 -2.59
C VAL A 8 47.66 -16.46 -3.43
N THR A 9 48.80 -16.66 -2.78
CA THR A 9 50.09 -16.86 -3.43
C THR A 9 50.60 -18.29 -3.22
N ALA A 10 50.98 -18.95 -4.28
CA ALA A 10 51.54 -20.29 -4.22
C ALA A 10 52.92 -20.33 -4.83
N ARG A 11 53.83 -21.13 -4.28
CA ARG A 11 55.15 -21.42 -4.83
C ARG A 11 55.42 -22.91 -4.72
N VAL A 12 56.26 -23.41 -5.61
CA VAL A 12 56.75 -24.81 -5.54
C VAL A 12 58.01 -24.86 -4.70
N VAL A 13 58.12 -25.85 -3.87
CA VAL A 13 59.34 -26.17 -3.06
C VAL A 13 59.78 -27.58 -3.41
N ASP A 14 61.05 -27.81 -3.77
CA ASP A 14 61.59 -29.16 -4.04
C ASP A 14 61.89 -29.95 -2.76
N GLY A 15 62.26 -31.24 -2.91
CA GLY A 15 62.57 -32.09 -1.80
C GLY A 15 63.83 -31.70 -0.99
N ALA A 16 64.65 -30.81 -1.49
CA ALA A 16 65.83 -30.23 -0.85
C ALA A 16 65.56 -28.91 -0.16
N GLY A 17 64.28 -28.38 -0.25
CA GLY A 17 63.88 -27.15 0.34
C GLY A 17 64.06 -25.89 -0.52
N ASN A 18 64.47 -26.02 -1.79
CA ASN A 18 64.62 -24.89 -2.69
C ASN A 18 63.26 -24.44 -3.19
N ALA A 19 62.95 -23.16 -3.03
CA ALA A 19 61.68 -22.55 -3.49
C ALA A 19 61.83 -22.02 -4.93
N SER A 20 60.77 -22.12 -5.74
CA SER A 20 60.71 -21.49 -7.06
C SER A 20 60.87 -19.99 -6.98
N GLY A 21 61.60 -19.38 -7.93
CA GLY A 21 61.70 -17.92 -8.03
C GLY A 21 60.43 -17.24 -8.54
N GLN A 22 59.49 -17.99 -9.10
CA GLN A 22 58.19 -17.51 -9.54
C GLN A 22 57.09 -17.94 -8.58
N THR A 23 56.24 -16.99 -8.22
CA THR A 23 55.02 -17.24 -7.44
C THR A 23 53.81 -17.12 -8.34
N SER A 24 52.86 -18.00 -8.22
CA SER A 24 51.53 -17.84 -8.83
C SER A 24 50.60 -17.14 -7.82
N THR A 25 49.88 -16.16 -8.29
CA THR A 25 48.90 -15.40 -7.47
C THR A 25 47.52 -15.52 -8.08
N ALA A 26 46.53 -15.73 -7.23
CA ALA A 26 45.11 -15.71 -7.61
C ALA A 26 44.35 -14.81 -6.66
N LYS A 27 43.38 -14.04 -7.19
CA LYS A 27 42.45 -13.25 -6.41
C LYS A 27 41.21 -14.07 -6.13
N VAL A 28 40.81 -14.11 -4.89
CA VAL A 28 39.58 -14.77 -4.44
C VAL A 28 38.70 -13.68 -3.81
N TYR A 29 37.46 -13.63 -4.25
CA TYR A 29 36.46 -12.71 -3.72
C TYR A 29 35.50 -13.47 -2.78
N ILE A 30 35.39 -13.04 -1.55
CA ILE A 30 34.57 -13.67 -0.52
C ILE A 30 33.47 -12.70 -0.11
N ASP A 31 32.22 -13.14 -0.24
CA ASP A 31 31.07 -12.44 0.28
C ASP A 31 30.42 -13.25 1.44
N PRO A 32 30.59 -12.83 2.68
CA PRO A 32 30.07 -13.54 3.85
C PRO A 32 28.64 -13.12 4.24
N ALA A 33 28.11 -12.02 3.68
CA ALA A 33 26.88 -11.38 4.13
C ALA A 33 25.82 -11.35 3.01
N PRO A 34 24.52 -11.45 3.34
CA PRO A 34 23.47 -11.18 2.38
C PRO A 34 23.33 -9.66 2.09
N PRO A 35 22.64 -9.28 1.01
CA PRO A 35 22.34 -7.89 0.71
C PRO A 35 21.50 -7.21 1.81
N ASN A 36 21.54 -5.90 1.82
CA ASN A 36 20.63 -5.12 2.66
C ASN A 36 19.17 -5.38 2.26
N VAL A 37 18.27 -5.30 3.25
CA VAL A 37 16.83 -5.43 3.00
C VAL A 37 16.37 -4.27 2.09
N PRO A 38 15.69 -4.53 0.96
CA PRO A 38 15.22 -3.48 0.07
C PRO A 38 14.13 -2.62 0.71
N GLY A 39 13.97 -1.40 0.23
CA GLY A 39 12.86 -0.53 0.61
C GLY A 39 11.62 -0.81 -0.23
N VAL A 40 10.43 -0.82 0.40
CA VAL A 40 9.13 -0.83 -0.29
C VAL A 40 8.42 0.47 0.02
N THR A 41 7.97 1.21 -1.00
CA THR A 41 7.17 2.43 -0.85
C THR A 41 5.89 2.33 -1.65
N LEU A 42 4.82 2.92 -1.11
CA LEU A 42 3.51 3.00 -1.74
C LEU A 42 3.17 4.45 -2.06
N SER A 43 2.40 4.70 -3.14
CA SER A 43 1.90 6.04 -3.47
C SER A 43 0.97 6.61 -2.39
N THR A 44 0.29 5.73 -1.66
CA THR A 44 -0.51 6.05 -0.46
C THR A 44 -0.56 4.84 0.46
N GLU A 45 -0.63 5.09 1.77
CA GLU A 45 -0.88 4.08 2.81
C GLU A 45 -2.34 4.19 3.34
N GLN A 46 -3.14 5.08 2.76
CA GLN A 46 -4.55 5.24 3.07
C GLN A 46 -5.42 4.46 2.09
N TRP A 47 -6.66 4.18 2.48
CA TRP A 47 -7.66 3.63 1.59
C TRP A 47 -7.89 4.55 0.39
N THR A 48 -7.98 3.97 -0.80
CA THR A 48 -8.27 4.69 -2.06
C THR A 48 -9.16 3.83 -2.96
N ASN A 49 -10.00 4.47 -3.75
CA ASN A 49 -10.81 3.80 -4.79
C ASN A 49 -10.11 3.71 -6.15
N THR A 50 -8.86 4.18 -6.20
CA THR A 50 -7.98 4.07 -7.38
C THR A 50 -6.86 3.07 -7.12
N SER A 51 -5.98 2.87 -8.10
CA SER A 51 -4.81 2.01 -7.92
C SER A 51 -3.77 2.60 -6.99
N VAL A 52 -3.11 1.74 -6.21
CA VAL A 52 -1.91 2.06 -5.43
C VAL A 52 -0.68 1.63 -6.23
N THR A 53 0.28 2.53 -6.37
CA THR A 53 1.58 2.21 -6.99
C THR A 53 2.57 1.81 -5.92
N ALA A 54 3.19 0.64 -6.05
CA ALA A 54 4.28 0.19 -5.20
C ALA A 54 5.62 0.24 -5.94
N THR A 55 6.66 0.72 -5.26
CA THR A 55 8.03 0.72 -5.77
C THR A 55 8.98 0.03 -4.81
N VAL A 56 9.94 -0.69 -5.35
CA VAL A 56 10.99 -1.38 -4.60
C VAL A 56 12.32 -0.68 -4.89
N LYS A 57 13.04 -0.34 -3.83
CA LYS A 57 14.37 0.28 -3.92
C LYS A 57 15.41 -0.69 -3.39
N ASP A 58 16.42 -0.95 -4.18
CA ASP A 58 17.65 -1.64 -3.75
C ASP A 58 18.41 -0.77 -2.74
N ASN A 59 18.86 -1.38 -1.65
CA ASN A 59 19.66 -0.75 -0.60
C ASN A 59 21.11 -1.24 -0.59
N GLY A 60 21.53 -1.91 -1.66
CA GLY A 60 22.91 -2.32 -1.89
C GLY A 60 23.36 -3.57 -1.14
N ASP A 61 24.56 -3.97 -1.49
CA ASP A 61 25.32 -5.04 -0.85
C ASP A 61 26.78 -4.57 -0.71
N ALA A 62 27.46 -5.00 0.38
CA ALA A 62 28.79 -4.48 0.72
C ALA A 62 29.92 -5.12 -0.08
N HIS A 63 29.73 -6.33 -0.63
CA HIS A 63 30.82 -7.13 -1.20
C HIS A 63 30.58 -7.53 -2.66
N SER A 64 29.64 -8.45 -2.91
CA SER A 64 29.40 -8.94 -4.27
C SER A 64 28.46 -8.07 -5.09
N GLY A 65 27.73 -7.16 -4.44
CA GLY A 65 26.72 -6.33 -5.06
C GLY A 65 25.39 -7.06 -5.27
N VAL A 66 24.31 -6.31 -5.48
CA VAL A 66 22.97 -6.85 -5.70
C VAL A 66 22.85 -7.33 -7.14
N ALA A 67 22.49 -8.60 -7.33
CA ALA A 67 22.19 -9.18 -8.64
C ALA A 67 20.80 -8.80 -9.12
N ARG A 68 19.80 -8.82 -8.21
CA ARG A 68 18.42 -8.43 -8.49
C ARG A 68 17.62 -8.21 -7.20
N THR A 69 16.55 -7.45 -7.33
CA THR A 69 15.46 -7.42 -6.37
C THR A 69 14.29 -8.25 -6.88
N GLU A 70 13.55 -8.85 -5.95
CA GLU A 70 12.35 -9.62 -6.23
C GLU A 70 11.21 -9.10 -5.37
N TYR A 71 9.98 -9.25 -5.87
CA TYR A 71 8.77 -8.97 -5.12
C TYR A 71 7.84 -10.18 -5.11
N SER A 72 6.97 -10.23 -4.12
CA SER A 72 5.82 -11.12 -4.02
C SER A 72 4.59 -10.29 -3.68
N LEU A 73 3.47 -10.55 -4.35
CA LEU A 73 2.17 -9.98 -4.04
C LEU A 73 1.32 -11.03 -3.32
N ASP A 74 0.77 -10.68 -2.17
CA ASP A 74 -0.13 -11.51 -1.35
C ASP A 74 0.42 -12.91 -1.02
N GLY A 75 1.74 -13.00 -0.82
CA GLY A 75 2.43 -14.27 -0.53
C GLY A 75 2.56 -15.21 -1.72
N GLY A 76 2.25 -14.74 -2.93
CA GLY A 76 2.48 -15.50 -4.17
C GLY A 76 3.97 -15.71 -4.48
N SER A 77 4.25 -16.26 -5.66
CA SER A 77 5.62 -16.53 -6.10
C SER A 77 6.48 -15.26 -6.18
N TRP A 78 7.76 -15.40 -5.87
CA TRP A 78 8.74 -14.33 -6.04
C TRP A 78 9.02 -14.09 -7.53
N THR A 79 8.92 -12.83 -7.93
CA THR A 79 9.10 -12.36 -9.32
C THR A 79 10.17 -11.27 -9.34
N ALA A 80 11.04 -11.27 -10.36
CA ALA A 80 12.05 -10.21 -10.51
C ALA A 80 11.36 -8.85 -10.65
N TYR A 81 11.82 -7.89 -9.86
CA TYR A 81 11.31 -6.51 -9.91
C TYR A 81 11.98 -5.75 -11.05
N SER A 82 11.18 -5.26 -11.98
CA SER A 82 11.66 -4.49 -13.15
C SER A 82 11.09 -3.07 -13.24
N GLY A 83 10.18 -2.70 -12.35
CA GLY A 83 9.55 -1.39 -12.35
C GLY A 83 8.32 -1.33 -11.46
N ALA A 84 7.74 -0.14 -11.32
CA ALA A 84 6.61 0.12 -10.44
C ALA A 84 5.43 -0.84 -10.69
N LEU A 85 4.84 -1.34 -9.59
CA LEU A 85 3.69 -2.24 -9.60
C LEU A 85 2.42 -1.42 -9.42
N SER A 86 1.42 -1.67 -10.25
CA SER A 86 0.08 -1.10 -10.08
C SER A 86 -0.85 -2.11 -9.41
N ILE A 87 -1.37 -1.78 -8.24
CA ILE A 87 -2.28 -2.61 -7.46
C ILE A 87 -3.66 -1.96 -7.55
N ALA A 88 -4.55 -2.58 -8.31
CA ALA A 88 -5.86 -2.03 -8.66
C ALA A 88 -7.02 -2.88 -8.16
N GLU A 89 -6.79 -4.12 -7.76
CA GLU A 89 -7.83 -5.00 -7.24
C GLU A 89 -8.34 -4.49 -5.89
N HIS A 90 -9.63 -4.72 -5.63
CA HIS A 90 -10.26 -4.37 -4.37
C HIS A 90 -9.74 -5.27 -3.24
N GLY A 91 -9.42 -4.67 -2.10
CA GLY A 91 -8.97 -5.38 -0.90
C GLY A 91 -7.66 -4.83 -0.32
N LYS A 92 -7.10 -5.63 0.60
CA LYS A 92 -5.79 -5.40 1.21
C LYS A 92 -4.76 -6.27 0.52
N HIS A 93 -3.75 -5.64 -0.07
CA HIS A 93 -2.71 -6.34 -0.84
C HIS A 93 -1.35 -6.11 -0.20
N THR A 94 -0.65 -7.18 0.14
CA THR A 94 0.68 -7.12 0.74
C THR A 94 1.75 -7.27 -0.34
N VAL A 95 2.55 -6.22 -0.52
CA VAL A 95 3.75 -6.24 -1.35
C VAL A 95 4.94 -6.55 -0.48
N SER A 96 5.59 -7.66 -0.73
CA SER A 96 6.84 -8.08 -0.08
C SER A 96 7.99 -7.98 -1.06
N ALA A 97 9.17 -7.57 -0.60
CA ALA A 97 10.37 -7.46 -1.43
C ALA A 97 11.60 -8.03 -0.72
N ARG A 98 12.51 -8.61 -1.52
CA ARG A 98 13.82 -9.09 -1.09
C ARG A 98 14.87 -8.80 -2.16
N ALA A 99 16.15 -8.80 -1.78
CA ALA A 99 17.28 -8.68 -2.68
C ALA A 99 18.08 -9.98 -2.71
N ILE A 100 18.74 -10.24 -3.84
CA ILE A 100 19.66 -11.37 -4.04
C ILE A 100 20.97 -10.80 -4.57
N ASP A 101 22.09 -11.18 -3.95
CA ASP A 101 23.43 -10.78 -4.36
C ASP A 101 23.99 -11.63 -5.52
N ASN A 102 25.17 -11.26 -6.00
CA ASN A 102 25.81 -11.94 -7.12
C ASN A 102 26.40 -13.32 -6.75
N VAL A 103 26.39 -13.72 -5.47
CA VAL A 103 26.77 -15.06 -5.02
C VAL A 103 25.56 -15.90 -4.59
N GLY A 104 24.33 -15.37 -4.77
CA GLY A 104 23.08 -16.10 -4.55
C GLY A 104 22.53 -16.03 -3.11
N ARG A 105 23.03 -15.14 -2.25
CA ARG A 105 22.50 -14.93 -0.90
C ARG A 105 21.26 -14.04 -0.98
N ILE A 106 20.34 -14.28 -0.06
CA ILE A 106 19.03 -13.62 -0.02
C ILE A 106 18.95 -12.73 1.23
N SER A 107 18.50 -11.50 1.06
CA SER A 107 18.25 -10.55 2.16
C SER A 107 17.06 -10.97 3.03
N GLY A 108 16.85 -10.26 4.13
CA GLY A 108 15.56 -10.21 4.79
C GLY A 108 14.48 -9.62 3.87
N THR A 109 13.21 -9.75 4.27
CA THR A 109 12.05 -9.28 3.51
C THR A 109 11.52 -7.97 4.11
N ALA A 110 11.25 -6.98 3.26
CA ALA A 110 10.43 -5.81 3.59
C ALA A 110 9.02 -6.00 3.05
N SER A 111 8.01 -5.47 3.75
CA SER A 111 6.61 -5.56 3.30
C SER A 111 5.85 -4.27 3.59
N LYS A 112 4.88 -3.96 2.72
CA LYS A 112 3.88 -2.88 2.87
C LYS A 112 2.53 -3.37 2.38
N THR A 113 1.45 -2.85 2.98
CA THR A 113 0.09 -3.19 2.59
C THR A 113 -0.57 -2.03 1.85
N ALA A 114 -0.97 -2.27 0.60
CA ALA A 114 -1.80 -1.38 -0.20
C ALA A 114 -3.27 -1.61 0.15
N LEU A 115 -4.05 -0.52 0.23
CA LEU A 115 -5.44 -0.52 0.66
C LEU A 115 -6.31 0.03 -0.47
N VAL A 116 -7.03 -0.83 -1.18
CA VAL A 116 -7.90 -0.46 -2.30
C VAL A 116 -9.34 -0.83 -1.98
N ASP A 117 -10.22 0.17 -1.93
CA ASP A 117 -11.64 -0.03 -1.70
C ASP A 117 -12.46 0.55 -2.86
N LYS A 118 -13.18 -0.31 -3.57
CA LYS A 118 -14.03 0.04 -4.70
C LYS A 118 -15.52 -0.15 -4.42
N VAL A 119 -15.86 -0.47 -3.18
CA VAL A 119 -17.24 -0.70 -2.75
C VAL A 119 -17.75 0.56 -2.07
N ALA A 120 -18.90 1.02 -2.50
CA ALA A 120 -19.54 2.19 -1.90
C ALA A 120 -20.27 1.83 -0.60
N PRO A 121 -20.38 2.75 0.36
CA PRO A 121 -21.15 2.54 1.57
C PRO A 121 -22.64 2.35 1.25
N VAL A 122 -23.32 1.61 2.14
CA VAL A 122 -24.77 1.35 2.04
C VAL A 122 -25.49 2.12 3.13
N ILE A 123 -26.41 3.00 2.75
CA ILE A 123 -27.34 3.65 3.68
C ILE A 123 -28.49 2.69 3.95
N SER A 124 -28.64 2.25 5.19
CA SER A 124 -29.71 1.32 5.60
C SER A 124 -30.93 2.04 6.19
N LYS A 125 -30.76 3.25 6.74
CA LYS A 125 -31.82 4.01 7.40
C LYS A 125 -31.51 5.51 7.39
N VAL A 126 -32.56 6.32 7.27
CA VAL A 126 -32.54 7.76 7.60
C VAL A 126 -33.72 8.07 8.52
N GLU A 127 -33.45 8.57 9.71
CA GLU A 127 -34.45 8.99 10.68
C GLU A 127 -34.59 10.51 10.69
N GLN A 128 -35.84 10.98 10.66
CA GLN A 128 -36.17 12.39 10.73
C GLN A 128 -36.35 12.83 12.18
N GLN A 129 -35.56 13.80 12.63
CA GLN A 129 -35.56 14.31 13.99
C GLN A 129 -35.74 15.83 13.96
N PRO A 130 -36.97 16.36 14.11
CA PRO A 130 -37.20 17.81 14.11
C PRO A 130 -36.57 18.44 15.36
N ASN A 131 -36.08 19.68 15.21
CA ASN A 131 -35.69 20.48 16.37
C ASN A 131 -36.95 20.92 17.17
N SER A 132 -36.77 21.47 18.37
CA SER A 132 -37.88 21.87 19.26
C SER A 132 -38.76 22.97 18.66
N GLY A 133 -38.30 23.72 17.69
CA GLY A 133 -39.05 24.77 17.00
C GLY A 133 -39.65 24.36 15.67
N HIS A 134 -39.43 23.11 15.21
CA HIS A 134 -39.84 22.64 13.88
C HIS A 134 -39.35 23.53 12.74
N THR A 135 -38.17 24.15 12.89
CA THR A 135 -37.55 25.02 11.89
C THR A 135 -36.39 24.32 11.16
N GLU A 136 -36.01 23.15 11.63
CA GLU A 136 -34.93 22.34 11.06
C GLU A 136 -35.16 20.85 11.38
N MET A 137 -34.89 20.01 10.41
CA MET A 137 -34.94 18.56 10.53
C MET A 137 -33.52 17.99 10.47
N THR A 138 -33.06 17.30 11.52
CA THR A 138 -31.85 16.48 11.46
C THR A 138 -32.20 15.16 10.79
N LEU A 139 -31.43 14.78 9.79
CA LEU A 139 -31.57 13.53 9.04
C LEU A 139 -30.51 12.54 9.57
N ALA A 140 -30.86 11.80 10.62
CA ALA A 140 -29.94 10.85 11.24
C ALA A 140 -29.74 9.64 10.33
N VAL A 141 -28.53 9.46 9.81
CA VAL A 141 -28.18 8.43 8.80
C VAL A 141 -27.53 7.24 9.48
N THR A 142 -28.03 6.05 9.18
CA THR A 142 -27.34 4.80 9.46
C THR A 142 -26.79 4.24 8.17
N ALA A 143 -25.45 4.18 8.05
CA ALA A 143 -24.77 3.61 6.90
C ALA A 143 -23.62 2.71 7.35
N THR A 144 -23.27 1.74 6.51
CA THR A 144 -22.18 0.80 6.74
C THR A 144 -21.28 0.70 5.52
N ASP A 145 -20.01 0.50 5.76
CA ASP A 145 -19.00 0.14 4.79
C ASP A 145 -18.02 -0.83 5.44
N ALA A 146 -17.67 -1.92 4.74
CA ALA A 146 -16.96 -3.05 5.34
C ALA A 146 -15.44 -2.87 5.35
N ASP A 147 -14.88 -2.10 4.42
CA ASP A 147 -13.44 -2.01 4.21
C ASP A 147 -12.84 -0.70 4.70
N SER A 148 -13.09 0.41 4.01
CA SER A 148 -12.53 1.71 4.40
C SER A 148 -13.35 2.39 5.51
N GLY A 149 -14.61 2.03 5.64
CA GLY A 149 -15.56 2.59 6.61
C GLY A 149 -16.11 3.94 6.16
N VAL A 150 -17.32 4.26 6.65
CA VAL A 150 -18.00 5.53 6.34
C VAL A 150 -17.18 6.70 6.85
N LYS A 151 -17.02 7.72 6.01
CA LYS A 151 -16.32 8.98 6.33
C LYS A 151 -17.29 10.10 6.66
N GLY A 152 -18.44 10.18 5.96
CA GLY A 152 -19.37 11.28 6.16
C GLY A 152 -20.58 11.22 5.25
N TYR A 153 -21.40 12.25 5.38
CA TYR A 153 -22.69 12.35 4.73
C TYR A 153 -22.87 13.70 4.02
N ALA A 154 -23.72 13.72 3.02
CA ALA A 154 -24.15 14.94 2.36
C ALA A 154 -25.65 14.87 2.04
N VAL A 155 -26.28 16.04 1.84
CA VAL A 155 -27.68 16.18 1.43
C VAL A 155 -27.77 17.06 0.19
N THR A 156 -28.67 16.71 -0.73
CA THR A 156 -29.01 17.49 -1.92
C THR A 156 -30.51 17.52 -2.11
N THR A 157 -31.02 18.50 -2.85
CA THR A 157 -32.43 18.60 -3.26
C THR A 157 -32.69 17.94 -4.63
N GLU A 158 -31.62 17.56 -5.33
CA GLU A 158 -31.66 16.82 -6.58
C GLU A 158 -31.01 15.45 -6.40
N GLU A 159 -31.46 14.46 -7.16
CA GLU A 159 -30.87 13.09 -7.18
C GLU A 159 -29.55 13.11 -7.98
N LYS A 160 -28.61 13.90 -7.50
CA LYS A 160 -27.28 14.03 -8.06
C LYS A 160 -26.25 14.04 -6.94
N ALA A 161 -25.28 13.12 -7.00
CA ALA A 161 -24.21 13.04 -6.01
C ALA A 161 -23.40 14.34 -5.99
N PRO A 162 -23.18 14.93 -4.79
CA PRO A 162 -22.38 16.14 -4.67
C PRO A 162 -20.88 15.82 -4.79
N ALA A 163 -20.05 16.85 -4.95
CA ALA A 163 -18.60 16.70 -4.92
C ALA A 163 -18.11 16.27 -3.52
N LEU A 164 -16.95 15.60 -3.45
CA LEU A 164 -16.42 15.02 -2.21
C LEU A 164 -16.17 16.03 -1.08
N ASP A 165 -15.92 17.29 -1.40
CA ASP A 165 -15.73 18.39 -0.44
C ASP A 165 -17.02 18.84 0.29
N LYS A 166 -18.18 18.34 -0.15
CA LYS A 166 -19.49 18.62 0.45
C LYS A 166 -19.91 17.64 1.55
N PHE A 167 -19.18 16.54 1.69
CA PHE A 167 -19.47 15.56 2.72
C PHE A 167 -18.89 15.99 4.07
N GLN A 168 -19.68 15.81 5.13
CA GLN A 168 -19.33 16.12 6.52
C GLN A 168 -19.55 14.89 7.40
N ASP A 169 -18.87 14.80 8.52
CA ASP A 169 -19.00 13.71 9.51
C ASP A 169 -20.28 13.84 10.38
N SER A 170 -20.94 15.01 10.32
CA SER A 170 -22.19 15.28 11.02
C SER A 170 -23.42 14.86 10.22
N ALA A 171 -24.53 14.58 10.92
CA ALA A 171 -25.81 14.29 10.29
C ALA A 171 -26.29 15.48 9.42
N PRO A 172 -26.73 15.21 8.16
CA PRO A 172 -27.31 16.25 7.30
C PRO A 172 -28.57 16.87 7.90
N LYS A 173 -28.89 18.05 7.43
CA LYS A 173 -30.06 18.81 7.89
C LYS A 173 -30.91 19.28 6.74
N ALA A 174 -32.23 19.39 6.96
CA ALA A 174 -33.19 20.00 6.07
C ALA A 174 -33.84 21.20 6.79
N ASP A 175 -34.02 22.32 6.10
CA ASP A 175 -34.50 23.59 6.62
C ASP A 175 -35.89 24.02 6.05
N HIS A 176 -36.49 23.18 5.22
CA HIS A 176 -37.83 23.38 4.65
C HIS A 176 -38.46 22.02 4.28
N ASN A 177 -39.78 22.01 4.10
CA ASN A 177 -40.47 20.84 3.59
C ASN A 177 -40.10 20.57 2.13
N GLY A 178 -39.89 19.32 1.78
CA GLY A 178 -39.52 18.91 0.43
C GLY A 178 -38.81 17.58 0.35
N VAL A 179 -38.41 17.23 -0.86
CA VAL A 179 -37.69 16.00 -1.14
C VAL A 179 -36.20 16.26 -1.03
N TYR A 180 -35.52 15.41 -0.27
CA TYR A 180 -34.07 15.41 -0.09
C TYR A 180 -33.47 14.08 -0.47
N TYR A 181 -32.23 14.11 -0.92
CA TYR A 181 -31.41 12.94 -1.25
C TYR A 181 -30.18 12.93 -0.37
N ILE A 182 -30.03 11.84 0.38
CA ILE A 182 -28.96 11.67 1.35
C ILE A 182 -27.89 10.74 0.73
N TRP A 183 -26.66 11.12 0.88
CA TRP A 183 -25.50 10.41 0.36
C TRP A 183 -24.54 10.10 1.50
N ALA A 184 -23.89 8.96 1.44
CA ALA A 184 -22.76 8.61 2.29
C ALA A 184 -21.49 8.50 1.43
N VAL A 185 -20.35 8.84 2.01
CA VAL A 185 -19.04 8.63 1.40
C VAL A 185 -18.18 7.82 2.37
N ASP A 186 -17.36 6.91 1.85
CA ASP A 186 -16.36 6.17 2.60
C ASP A 186 -15.01 6.91 2.66
N LYS A 187 -14.02 6.34 3.36
CA LYS A 187 -12.67 6.92 3.45
C LYS A 187 -11.85 6.76 2.18
N ALA A 188 -12.23 5.84 1.28
CA ALA A 188 -11.61 5.68 -0.04
C ALA A 188 -12.15 6.67 -1.08
N GLY A 189 -13.32 7.30 -0.81
CA GLY A 189 -13.95 8.27 -1.69
C GLY A 189 -15.06 7.69 -2.57
N ASN A 190 -15.57 6.46 -2.28
CA ASN A 190 -16.75 5.94 -2.96
C ASN A 190 -18.01 6.55 -2.36
N ILE A 191 -18.97 6.92 -3.22
CA ILE A 191 -20.24 7.55 -2.83
C ILE A 191 -21.35 6.52 -2.98
N SER A 192 -22.24 6.44 -1.97
CA SER A 192 -23.40 5.53 -1.95
C SER A 192 -24.41 5.85 -3.05
N ALA A 193 -25.36 4.95 -3.26
CA ALA A 193 -26.64 5.33 -3.85
C ALA A 193 -27.36 6.36 -2.97
N ALA A 194 -28.22 7.18 -3.57
CA ALA A 194 -29.05 8.16 -2.86
C ALA A 194 -30.12 7.45 -1.99
N ALA A 195 -30.28 7.92 -0.75
CA ALA A 195 -31.47 7.62 0.03
C ALA A 195 -32.43 8.80 -0.04
N LYS A 196 -33.60 8.60 -0.68
CA LYS A 196 -34.64 9.62 -0.82
C LYS A 196 -35.43 9.77 0.47
N VAL A 197 -35.63 11.00 0.94
CA VAL A 197 -36.43 11.35 2.12
C VAL A 197 -37.38 12.49 1.76
N ASP A 198 -38.65 12.36 2.17
CA ASP A 198 -39.63 13.43 2.07
C ASP A 198 -39.84 14.04 3.45
N VAL A 199 -39.47 15.31 3.59
CA VAL A 199 -39.63 16.09 4.84
C VAL A 199 -40.93 16.89 4.76
N THR A 200 -41.84 16.62 5.69
CA THR A 200 -43.21 17.21 5.68
C THR A 200 -43.60 17.86 7.01
N ALA A 201 -42.71 17.84 8.02
CA ALA A 201 -43.03 18.23 9.39
C ALA A 201 -42.21 19.45 9.90
N LEU A 202 -41.83 20.35 9.00
CA LEU A 202 -41.25 21.65 9.32
C LEU A 202 -42.22 22.79 9.15
#